data_001d1b9cf441aaabaae0ac0f6384b45d
#
_entry.id   001d1b9cf441aaabaae0ac0f6384b45d
#
_cell.length_a   1.000
_cell.length_b   1.000
_cell.length_c   1.000
_cell.angle_alpha   90.00
_cell.angle_beta   90.00
_cell.angle_gamma   90.00
#
_symmetry.space_group_name_H-M   'P 1'
#
loop_
_entity.id
_entity.type
_entity.pdbx_description
1 polymer ?
#
loop_
_entity_poly.entity_id
_entity_poly.type
_entity_poly.pdbx_seq_one_letter_code
_entity_poly.pdbx_strand_id
1 'polypeptide(L)'
;MQEEMLTLEKFEEASEIVKKVTLETKLVYSDYFSAQTGNRVYLKPENLQFTGAFKLRGAYYKMSTLTDEERAKGLITASAGNHAQGVAYAAKCYGSKATIVMPTTTPLIKVNRTRGYGAEVVLHGDVYDEACAKAYELAEEHGYTFIHPFDDLTVATGQGTIAMEIFKELPLVDYILVPIGGGGLATGVSTLAKLLNPKIKVIGVEPAGANCMQVSLKNGKVTTLPKVNTIADGTAVKTPGSKIFPYLQKNLDDVITVEDEDLVVAFLDMVENHKMIVENSGLLTVAALKQLNVKDKRIVSILSGGNMDVITMSSVVQQGLILRDRIFTVSVLLPDKPGELCRVSGIIAGVNGNVIKLEHNQFVSINRSAAVELRITLEAFGTEHKNEIIAALEKEGYQPKLVRANI
;
A
#
# COMPACT_ATOMS: atom_id res chain seq x y z
N MET A 1 24.06 30.34 0.53
CA MET A 1 23.05 29.89 1.50
C MET A 1 22.16 28.88 0.76
N GLN A 2 22.02 27.69 1.28
CA GLN A 2 21.04 26.75 0.74
C GLN A 2 19.66 27.38 0.98
N GLU A 3 18.87 27.54 -0.09
CA GLU A 3 17.51 28.09 0.00
C GLU A 3 16.69 27.18 0.93
N GLU A 4 15.99 27.79 1.91
CA GLU A 4 15.21 27.02 2.87
C GLU A 4 13.99 26.41 2.17
N MET A 5 13.98 25.10 2.03
CA MET A 5 12.85 24.34 1.52
C MET A 5 11.86 24.04 2.66
N LEU A 6 10.64 23.64 2.36
CA LEU A 6 9.60 23.36 3.36
C LEU A 6 9.08 24.63 4.09
N THR A 7 9.13 25.80 3.44
CA THR A 7 8.42 27.00 3.90
C THR A 7 7.03 27.08 3.27
N LEU A 8 6.13 27.89 3.84
CA LEU A 8 4.79 28.05 3.30
C LEU A 8 4.82 28.54 1.86
N GLU A 9 5.66 29.52 1.57
CA GLU A 9 5.85 30.09 0.22
C GLU A 9 6.31 29.03 -0.78
N LYS A 10 7.19 28.11 -0.36
CA LYS A 10 7.65 27.00 -1.23
C LYS A 10 6.57 25.96 -1.46
N PHE A 11 5.71 25.69 -0.48
CA PHE A 11 4.55 24.84 -0.68
C PHE A 11 3.50 25.47 -1.61
N GLU A 12 3.27 26.77 -1.50
CA GLU A 12 2.39 27.52 -2.40
C GLU A 12 2.93 27.50 -3.83
N GLU A 13 4.22 27.83 -4.03
CA GLU A 13 4.91 27.72 -5.31
C GLU A 13 4.79 26.32 -5.91
N ALA A 14 5.11 25.29 -5.11
CA ALA A 14 5.03 23.90 -5.54
C ALA A 14 3.59 23.52 -5.95
N SER A 15 2.59 23.99 -5.19
CA SER A 15 1.17 23.72 -5.49
C SER A 15 0.78 24.29 -6.87
N GLU A 16 1.19 25.51 -7.19
CA GLU A 16 0.91 26.12 -8.52
C GLU A 16 1.64 25.40 -9.66
N ILE A 17 2.84 24.90 -9.39
CA ILE A 17 3.62 24.15 -10.38
C ILE A 17 3.04 22.77 -10.65
N VAL A 18 2.74 21.99 -9.60
CA VAL A 18 2.28 20.60 -9.76
C VAL A 18 0.87 20.50 -10.33
N LYS A 19 0.01 21.49 -10.15
CA LYS A 19 -1.33 21.55 -10.77
C LYS A 19 -1.31 21.34 -12.29
N LYS A 20 -0.19 21.64 -12.94
CA LYS A 20 -0.05 21.49 -14.41
C LYS A 20 -0.04 20.03 -14.86
N VAL A 21 0.28 19.10 -13.93
CA VAL A 21 0.54 17.69 -14.26
C VAL A 21 -0.14 16.71 -13.29
N THR A 22 -0.92 17.19 -12.34
CA THR A 22 -1.62 16.36 -11.38
C THR A 22 -3.12 16.51 -11.50
N LEU A 23 -3.85 15.46 -11.15
CA LEU A 23 -5.28 15.55 -10.90
C LEU A 23 -5.51 16.14 -9.50
N GLU A 24 -6.47 17.05 -9.38
CA GLU A 24 -6.98 17.48 -8.08
C GLU A 24 -7.84 16.33 -7.52
N THR A 25 -7.22 15.44 -6.74
CA THR A 25 -7.91 14.29 -6.14
C THR A 25 -8.77 14.77 -5.00
N LYS A 26 -10.08 14.93 -5.24
CA LYS A 26 -11.04 15.39 -4.23
C LYS A 26 -11.10 14.46 -3.02
N LEU A 27 -11.35 15.04 -1.83
CA LEU A 27 -11.62 14.24 -0.64
C LEU A 27 -12.92 13.46 -0.81
N VAL A 28 -12.87 12.16 -0.52
CA VAL A 28 -14.02 11.27 -0.55
C VAL A 28 -14.43 10.97 0.89
N TYR A 29 -15.62 11.39 1.29
CA TYR A 29 -16.18 11.01 2.60
C TYR A 29 -16.47 9.50 2.60
N SER A 30 -16.09 8.83 3.68
CA SER A 30 -16.33 7.42 3.87
C SER A 30 -17.37 7.15 4.94
N ASP A 31 -18.60 6.87 4.56
CA ASP A 31 -19.65 6.44 5.51
C ASP A 31 -19.22 5.18 6.24
N TYR A 32 -18.62 4.22 5.52
CA TYR A 32 -18.19 2.94 6.06
C TYR A 32 -17.17 3.09 7.19
N PHE A 33 -16.03 3.75 6.95
CA PHE A 33 -15.00 3.95 7.97
C PHE A 33 -15.46 4.92 9.06
N SER A 34 -16.32 5.88 8.74
CA SER A 34 -16.90 6.80 9.73
C SER A 34 -17.78 6.05 10.72
N ALA A 35 -18.66 5.16 10.24
CA ALA A 35 -19.48 4.31 11.09
C ALA A 35 -18.66 3.37 11.98
N GLN A 36 -17.62 2.73 11.42
CA GLN A 36 -16.76 1.82 12.18
C GLN A 36 -15.98 2.52 13.29
N THR A 37 -15.50 3.73 13.05
CA THR A 37 -14.60 4.43 13.98
C THR A 37 -15.30 5.44 14.89
N GLY A 38 -16.53 5.84 14.58
CA GLY A 38 -17.23 6.94 15.25
C GLY A 38 -16.58 8.29 15.00
N ASN A 39 -15.94 8.46 13.84
CA ASN A 39 -15.29 9.68 13.39
C ASN A 39 -15.87 10.11 12.03
N ARG A 40 -15.46 11.25 11.53
CA ARG A 40 -15.73 11.69 10.16
C ARG A 40 -14.48 11.43 9.32
N VAL A 41 -14.46 10.32 8.59
CA VAL A 41 -13.31 9.86 7.82
C VAL A 41 -13.43 10.29 6.36
N TYR A 42 -12.36 10.89 5.86
CA TYR A 42 -12.19 11.31 4.48
C TYR A 42 -10.98 10.62 3.87
N LEU A 43 -11.09 10.20 2.63
CA LEU A 43 -10.01 9.56 1.88
C LEU A 43 -9.42 10.57 0.90
N LYS A 44 -8.10 10.72 0.86
CA LYS A 44 -7.35 11.49 -0.15
C LYS A 44 -6.79 10.53 -1.19
N PRO A 45 -7.47 10.35 -2.35
CA PRO A 45 -7.21 9.23 -3.26
C PRO A 45 -6.07 9.52 -4.25
N GLU A 46 -4.82 9.58 -3.79
CA GLU A 46 -3.63 9.70 -4.66
C GLU A 46 -3.37 8.48 -5.55
N ASN A 47 -4.06 7.36 -5.28
CA ASN A 47 -4.11 6.22 -6.18
C ASN A 47 -4.78 6.52 -7.54
N LEU A 48 -5.53 7.63 -7.64
CA LEU A 48 -6.19 8.08 -8.87
C LEU A 48 -5.35 9.06 -9.69
N GLN A 49 -4.12 9.40 -9.30
CA GLN A 49 -3.23 10.24 -10.08
C GLN A 49 -2.89 9.60 -11.44
N PHE A 50 -2.45 10.41 -12.42
CA PHE A 50 -2.08 9.95 -13.77
C PHE A 50 -1.09 8.79 -13.78
N THR A 51 -0.14 8.77 -12.83
CA THR A 51 0.81 7.66 -12.66
C THR A 51 0.35 6.63 -11.63
N GLY A 52 -0.89 6.72 -11.15
CA GLY A 52 -1.44 5.83 -10.14
C GLY A 52 -0.88 6.01 -8.74
N ALA A 53 -0.13 7.09 -8.45
CA ALA A 53 0.43 7.37 -7.13
C ALA A 53 0.90 8.83 -7.00
N PHE A 54 1.07 9.29 -5.76
CA PHE A 54 1.48 10.65 -5.40
C PHE A 54 2.87 11.07 -5.89
N LYS A 55 3.75 10.12 -6.22
CA LYS A 55 5.19 10.35 -6.50
C LYS A 55 5.45 11.36 -7.64
N LEU A 56 4.52 11.51 -8.55
CA LEU A 56 4.57 12.51 -9.62
C LEU A 56 4.75 13.94 -9.08
N ARG A 57 4.10 14.28 -7.98
CA ARG A 57 4.12 15.63 -7.38
C ARG A 57 5.55 16.07 -7.04
N GLY A 58 6.25 15.28 -6.24
CA GLY A 58 7.61 15.57 -5.83
C GLY A 58 8.62 15.47 -6.97
N ALA A 59 8.47 14.50 -7.88
CA ALA A 59 9.34 14.36 -9.03
C ALA A 59 9.23 15.59 -9.95
N TYR A 60 8.02 16.03 -10.27
CA TYR A 60 7.77 17.16 -11.15
C TYR A 60 8.24 18.48 -10.52
N TYR A 61 7.96 18.71 -9.23
CA TYR A 61 8.43 19.90 -8.54
C TYR A 61 9.95 19.93 -8.46
N LYS A 62 10.62 18.82 -8.15
CA LYS A 62 12.08 18.74 -8.20
C LYS A 62 12.65 19.12 -9.55
N MET A 63 12.06 18.62 -10.62
CA MET A 63 12.51 18.95 -11.99
C MET A 63 12.27 20.42 -12.34
N SER A 64 11.25 21.08 -11.80
CA SER A 64 10.99 22.50 -12.01
C SER A 64 12.09 23.40 -11.44
N THR A 65 12.77 22.96 -10.39
CA THR A 65 13.85 23.72 -9.73
C THR A 65 15.21 23.54 -10.40
N LEU A 66 15.33 22.64 -11.38
CA LEU A 66 16.54 22.42 -12.15
C LEU A 66 16.68 23.46 -13.26
N THR A 67 17.92 23.82 -13.61
CA THR A 67 18.21 24.62 -14.78
C THR A 67 17.90 23.86 -16.06
N ASP A 68 17.74 24.60 -17.19
CA ASP A 68 17.54 23.98 -18.49
C ASP A 68 18.74 23.09 -18.88
N GLU A 69 19.95 23.49 -18.48
CA GLU A 69 21.17 22.70 -18.72
C GLU A 69 21.18 21.40 -17.97
N GLU A 70 20.79 21.39 -16.68
CA GLU A 70 20.68 20.17 -15.86
C GLU A 70 19.61 19.23 -16.43
N ARG A 71 18.46 19.77 -16.83
CA ARG A 71 17.40 18.96 -17.47
C ARG A 71 17.84 18.39 -18.82
N ALA A 72 18.60 19.15 -19.60
CA ALA A 72 19.08 18.72 -20.92
C ALA A 72 20.13 17.60 -20.83
N LYS A 73 20.97 17.56 -19.78
CA LYS A 73 21.90 16.45 -19.53
C LYS A 73 21.15 15.14 -19.32
N GLY A 74 20.02 15.16 -18.63
CA GLY A 74 19.19 14.02 -18.34
C GLY A 74 18.98 13.77 -16.84
N LEU A 75 17.99 12.96 -16.54
CA LEU A 75 17.54 12.67 -15.19
C LEU A 75 17.69 11.18 -14.93
N ILE A 76 18.03 10.81 -13.70
CA ILE A 76 18.18 9.40 -13.33
C ILE A 76 17.58 9.11 -11.95
N THR A 77 17.07 7.91 -11.77
CA THR A 77 16.70 7.38 -10.45
C THR A 77 16.80 5.87 -10.42
N ALA A 78 16.83 5.31 -9.21
CA ALA A 78 16.67 3.87 -8.98
C ALA A 78 15.28 3.63 -8.35
N SER A 79 14.42 2.90 -9.03
CA SER A 79 13.11 2.49 -8.51
C SER A 79 12.42 1.54 -9.48
N ALA A 80 11.78 0.49 -8.97
CA ALA A 80 10.93 -0.42 -9.74
C ALA A 80 9.42 -0.13 -9.56
N GLY A 81 9.04 0.95 -8.85
CA GLY A 81 7.65 1.22 -8.47
C GLY A 81 7.16 2.61 -8.86
N ASN A 82 6.38 3.20 -7.96
CA ASN A 82 5.69 4.48 -8.16
C ASN A 82 6.63 5.65 -8.48
N HIS A 83 7.83 5.66 -7.86
CA HIS A 83 8.80 6.73 -8.11
C HIS A 83 9.36 6.66 -9.54
N ALA A 84 9.65 5.46 -10.05
CA ALA A 84 10.07 5.26 -11.44
C ALA A 84 9.07 5.87 -12.43
N GLN A 85 7.79 5.57 -12.27
CA GLN A 85 6.72 6.09 -13.11
C GLN A 85 6.54 7.60 -12.95
N GLY A 86 6.62 8.10 -11.70
CA GLY A 86 6.55 9.54 -11.42
C GLY A 86 7.67 10.33 -12.08
N VAL A 87 8.92 9.84 -12.00
CA VAL A 87 10.09 10.48 -12.66
C VAL A 87 9.97 10.40 -14.17
N ALA A 88 9.61 9.23 -14.72
CA ALA A 88 9.47 9.05 -16.16
C ALA A 88 8.41 9.98 -16.75
N TYR A 89 7.23 10.08 -16.12
CA TYR A 89 6.16 10.96 -16.56
C TYR A 89 6.53 12.44 -16.42
N ALA A 90 7.13 12.83 -15.29
CA ALA A 90 7.56 14.21 -15.08
C ALA A 90 8.62 14.63 -16.10
N ALA A 91 9.60 13.78 -16.39
CA ALA A 91 10.61 14.02 -17.41
C ALA A 91 9.99 14.20 -18.80
N LYS A 92 9.01 13.35 -19.16
CA LYS A 92 8.25 13.50 -20.41
C LYS A 92 7.57 14.86 -20.51
N CYS A 93 6.97 15.35 -19.43
CA CYS A 93 6.33 16.68 -19.42
C CYS A 93 7.31 17.83 -19.62
N TYR A 94 8.57 17.67 -19.18
CA TYR A 94 9.65 18.65 -19.42
C TYR A 94 10.41 18.43 -20.73
N GLY A 95 10.09 17.38 -21.52
CA GLY A 95 10.85 17.01 -22.71
C GLY A 95 12.28 16.55 -22.40
N SER A 96 12.55 16.13 -21.17
CA SER A 96 13.85 15.68 -20.69
C SER A 96 13.99 14.16 -20.82
N LYS A 97 15.23 13.69 -21.02
CA LYS A 97 15.53 12.25 -20.95
C LYS A 97 15.52 11.77 -19.52
N ALA A 98 14.96 10.59 -19.26
CA ALA A 98 15.02 9.94 -17.97
C ALA A 98 15.55 8.52 -18.12
N THR A 99 16.52 8.16 -17.28
CA THR A 99 17.05 6.81 -17.13
C THR A 99 16.60 6.25 -15.79
N ILE A 100 15.96 5.09 -15.80
CA ILE A 100 15.45 4.44 -14.60
C ILE A 100 16.18 3.12 -14.42
N VAL A 101 16.93 2.99 -13.34
CA VAL A 101 17.64 1.74 -13.02
C VAL A 101 16.75 0.89 -12.12
N MET A 102 16.56 -0.37 -12.51
CA MET A 102 15.71 -1.35 -11.81
C MET A 102 16.47 -2.65 -11.60
N PRO A 103 16.20 -3.40 -10.52
CA PRO A 103 16.69 -4.77 -10.39
C PRO A 103 16.27 -5.66 -11.55
N THR A 104 17.09 -6.64 -11.92
CA THR A 104 16.78 -7.63 -12.98
C THR A 104 15.56 -8.47 -12.66
N THR A 105 15.26 -8.63 -11.37
CA THR A 105 14.08 -9.33 -10.83
C THR A 105 12.76 -8.56 -10.97
N THR A 106 12.80 -7.32 -11.48
CA THR A 106 11.61 -6.47 -11.62
C THR A 106 10.61 -7.07 -12.61
N PRO A 107 9.32 -7.23 -12.24
CA PRO A 107 8.30 -7.74 -13.15
C PRO A 107 8.19 -6.91 -14.44
N LEU A 108 8.10 -7.59 -15.58
CA LEU A 108 8.05 -6.96 -16.91
C LEU A 108 6.94 -5.91 -17.05
N ILE A 109 5.82 -6.10 -16.37
CA ILE A 109 4.72 -5.12 -16.39
C ILE A 109 5.16 -3.76 -15.82
N LYS A 110 5.96 -3.74 -14.75
CA LYS A 110 6.49 -2.51 -14.15
C LYS A 110 7.52 -1.84 -15.07
N VAL A 111 8.39 -2.65 -15.70
CA VAL A 111 9.37 -2.19 -16.69
C VAL A 111 8.65 -1.54 -17.89
N ASN A 112 7.66 -2.24 -18.46
CA ASN A 112 6.95 -1.76 -19.65
C ASN A 112 6.10 -0.52 -19.36
N ARG A 113 5.49 -0.40 -18.18
CA ARG A 113 4.78 0.82 -17.77
C ARG A 113 5.72 2.03 -17.73
N THR A 114 6.91 1.87 -17.17
CA THR A 114 7.91 2.94 -17.09
C THR A 114 8.41 3.34 -18.48
N ARG A 115 8.71 2.37 -19.35
CA ARG A 115 9.05 2.61 -20.77
C ARG A 115 7.92 3.32 -21.53
N GLY A 116 6.67 3.00 -21.21
CA GLY A 116 5.49 3.64 -21.80
C GLY A 116 5.41 5.15 -21.56
N TYR A 117 6.05 5.65 -20.51
CA TYR A 117 6.22 7.09 -20.28
C TYR A 117 7.42 7.70 -21.03
N GLY A 118 8.18 6.90 -21.79
CA GLY A 118 9.31 7.38 -22.59
C GLY A 118 10.66 7.33 -21.88
N ALA A 119 10.77 6.72 -20.70
CA ALA A 119 12.03 6.57 -20.01
C ALA A 119 12.84 5.38 -20.56
N GLU A 120 14.15 5.53 -20.56
CA GLU A 120 15.09 4.41 -20.72
C GLU A 120 15.13 3.60 -19.41
N VAL A 121 15.02 2.27 -19.53
CA VAL A 121 15.10 1.38 -18.36
C VAL A 121 16.35 0.52 -18.47
N VAL A 122 17.22 0.66 -17.49
CA VAL A 122 18.44 -0.14 -17.28
C VAL A 122 18.15 -1.17 -16.21
N LEU A 123 18.29 -2.47 -16.53
CA LEU A 123 18.17 -3.55 -15.57
C LEU A 123 19.55 -3.90 -15.04
N HIS A 124 19.75 -3.80 -13.71
CA HIS A 124 21.04 -4.08 -13.07
C HIS A 124 20.89 -4.57 -11.64
N GLY A 125 21.67 -5.62 -11.31
CA GLY A 125 21.66 -6.26 -10.00
C GLY A 125 20.38 -7.01 -9.70
N ASP A 126 20.34 -7.69 -8.58
CA ASP A 126 19.18 -8.49 -8.15
C ASP A 126 18.33 -7.79 -7.08
N VAL A 127 18.94 -6.78 -6.40
CA VAL A 127 18.29 -6.03 -5.32
C VAL A 127 18.35 -4.52 -5.55
N TYR A 128 17.50 -3.78 -4.83
CA TYR A 128 17.41 -2.32 -4.93
C TYR A 128 18.76 -1.61 -4.72
N ASP A 129 19.55 -2.05 -3.74
CA ASP A 129 20.82 -1.38 -3.39
C ASP A 129 21.83 -1.43 -4.54
N GLU A 130 21.89 -2.54 -5.28
CA GLU A 130 22.74 -2.69 -6.48
C GLU A 130 22.26 -1.79 -7.63
N ALA A 131 20.96 -1.77 -7.89
CA ALA A 131 20.37 -0.87 -8.88
C ALA A 131 20.60 0.61 -8.52
N CYS A 132 20.54 0.95 -7.23
CA CYS A 132 20.79 2.30 -6.73
C CYS A 132 22.25 2.71 -6.91
N ALA A 133 23.19 1.82 -6.58
CA ALA A 133 24.62 2.06 -6.80
C ALA A 133 24.94 2.30 -8.28
N LYS A 134 24.35 1.49 -9.18
CA LYS A 134 24.50 1.67 -10.63
C LYS A 134 23.90 2.99 -11.11
N ALA A 135 22.78 3.41 -10.53
CA ALA A 135 22.18 4.71 -10.88
C ALA A 135 23.09 5.88 -10.49
N TYR A 136 23.77 5.82 -9.35
CA TYR A 136 24.77 6.83 -8.97
C TYR A 136 25.98 6.82 -9.88
N GLU A 137 26.50 5.63 -10.24
CA GLU A 137 27.62 5.49 -11.22
C GLU A 137 27.26 6.18 -12.55
N LEU A 138 26.11 5.86 -13.12
CA LEU A 138 25.64 6.47 -14.38
C LEU A 138 25.37 7.98 -14.25
N ALA A 139 24.92 8.43 -13.08
CA ALA A 139 24.73 9.85 -12.80
C ALA A 139 26.06 10.61 -12.87
N GLU A 140 27.13 10.06 -12.28
CA GLU A 140 28.46 10.64 -12.30
C GLU A 140 29.08 10.58 -13.71
N GLU A 141 28.97 9.44 -14.39
CA GLU A 141 29.55 9.22 -15.74
C GLU A 141 28.96 10.18 -16.79
N HIS A 142 27.63 10.37 -16.75
CA HIS A 142 26.92 11.15 -17.79
C HIS A 142 26.49 12.55 -17.32
N GLY A 143 26.74 12.90 -16.08
CA GLY A 143 26.31 14.17 -15.48
C GLY A 143 24.79 14.28 -15.31
N TYR A 144 24.08 13.15 -15.13
CA TYR A 144 22.64 13.13 -14.90
C TYR A 144 22.29 13.65 -13.52
N THR A 145 21.15 14.35 -13.40
CA THR A 145 20.63 14.74 -12.10
C THR A 145 19.86 13.57 -11.46
N PHE A 146 20.30 13.14 -10.28
CA PHE A 146 19.64 12.08 -9.54
C PHE A 146 18.38 12.60 -8.84
N ILE A 147 17.23 12.03 -9.12
CA ILE A 147 15.93 12.35 -8.48
C ILE A 147 15.69 11.33 -7.37
N HIS A 148 15.94 11.76 -6.12
CA HIS A 148 15.84 10.85 -4.97
C HIS A 148 14.38 10.52 -4.63
N PRO A 149 14.03 9.25 -4.31
CA PRO A 149 12.65 8.83 -4.06
C PRO A 149 12.01 9.42 -2.80
N PHE A 150 12.78 9.90 -1.80
CA PHE A 150 12.27 10.41 -0.53
C PHE A 150 13.23 11.34 0.25
N ASP A 151 14.56 11.14 0.20
CA ASP A 151 15.53 11.89 1.01
C ASP A 151 16.02 13.17 0.30
N ASP A 152 15.07 14.00 -0.13
CA ASP A 152 15.29 15.28 -0.80
C ASP A 152 14.18 16.25 -0.37
N LEU A 153 14.55 17.41 0.19
CA LEU A 153 13.59 18.38 0.73
C LEU A 153 12.74 19.02 -0.38
N THR A 154 13.28 19.20 -1.57
CA THR A 154 12.51 19.71 -2.72
C THR A 154 11.44 18.69 -3.15
N VAL A 155 11.82 17.39 -3.22
CA VAL A 155 10.86 16.32 -3.48
C VAL A 155 9.78 16.29 -2.39
N ALA A 156 10.19 16.38 -1.10
CA ALA A 156 9.24 16.41 0.02
C ALA A 156 8.29 17.63 -0.05
N THR A 157 8.77 18.80 -0.48
CA THR A 157 7.93 19.98 -0.69
C THR A 157 6.85 19.70 -1.74
N GLY A 158 7.23 19.13 -2.89
CA GLY A 158 6.25 18.73 -3.92
C GLY A 158 5.22 17.72 -3.41
N GLN A 159 5.61 16.74 -2.57
CA GLN A 159 4.69 15.78 -1.96
C GLN A 159 3.73 16.46 -0.95
N GLY A 160 4.21 17.49 -0.25
CA GLY A 160 3.41 18.27 0.71
C GLY A 160 2.23 19.01 0.09
N THR A 161 2.22 19.22 -1.24
CA THR A 161 1.08 19.84 -1.95
C THR A 161 -0.23 19.06 -1.76
N ILE A 162 -0.16 17.77 -1.39
CA ILE A 162 -1.33 17.00 -0.99
C ILE A 162 -2.04 17.65 0.20
N ALA A 163 -1.28 18.13 1.18
CA ALA A 163 -1.84 18.80 2.35
C ALA A 163 -2.45 20.16 1.98
N MET A 164 -1.91 20.90 0.98
CA MET A 164 -2.55 22.12 0.46
C MET A 164 -3.98 21.84 -0.04
N GLU A 165 -4.14 20.74 -0.81
CA GLU A 165 -5.45 20.32 -1.31
C GLU A 165 -6.39 19.88 -0.17
N ILE A 166 -5.86 19.15 0.83
CA ILE A 166 -6.64 18.74 2.02
C ILE A 166 -7.16 19.97 2.76
N PHE A 167 -6.31 20.97 3.04
CA PHE A 167 -6.73 22.17 3.78
C PHE A 167 -7.70 23.04 3.00
N LYS A 168 -7.58 23.07 1.68
CA LYS A 168 -8.53 23.78 0.82
C LYS A 168 -9.95 23.21 0.93
N GLU A 169 -10.08 21.88 1.00
CA GLU A 169 -11.37 21.20 1.07
C GLU A 169 -11.88 21.00 2.50
N LEU A 170 -10.99 20.77 3.45
CA LEU A 170 -11.30 20.51 4.86
C LEU A 170 -10.42 21.36 5.81
N PRO A 171 -10.65 22.69 5.90
CA PRO A 171 -9.80 23.59 6.70
C PRO A 171 -9.75 23.22 8.20
N LEU A 172 -10.75 22.51 8.68
CA LEU A 172 -10.88 22.14 10.09
C LEU A 172 -10.53 20.67 10.34
N VAL A 173 -9.62 20.06 9.54
CA VAL A 173 -9.13 18.69 9.77
C VAL A 173 -8.50 18.58 11.16
N ASP A 174 -8.76 17.48 11.87
CA ASP A 174 -8.21 17.21 13.18
C ASP A 174 -7.01 16.26 13.11
N TYR A 175 -7.07 15.24 12.22
CA TYR A 175 -6.05 14.21 12.05
C TYR A 175 -5.75 13.96 10.57
N ILE A 176 -4.49 13.79 10.25
CA ILE A 176 -4.04 13.32 8.93
C ILE A 176 -3.20 12.08 9.15
N LEU A 177 -3.61 10.95 8.56
CA LEU A 177 -2.84 9.72 8.51
C LEU A 177 -2.05 9.66 7.21
N VAL A 178 -0.75 9.40 7.30
CA VAL A 178 0.16 9.39 6.16
C VAL A 178 1.04 8.14 6.18
N PRO A 179 1.10 7.37 5.06
CA PRO A 179 1.94 6.19 5.00
C PRO A 179 3.42 6.59 4.95
N ILE A 180 4.26 5.84 5.65
CA ILE A 180 5.70 6.07 5.73
C ILE A 180 6.46 4.86 5.17
N GLY A 181 7.31 5.13 4.17
CA GLY A 181 8.44 4.30 3.81
C GLY A 181 9.73 5.03 4.18
N GLY A 182 10.41 5.65 3.22
CA GLY A 182 11.60 6.48 3.50
C GLY A 182 11.32 7.83 4.17
N GLY A 183 10.06 8.31 4.20
CA GLY A 183 9.61 9.48 4.96
C GLY A 183 9.32 10.75 4.15
N GLY A 184 9.62 10.81 2.85
CA GLY A 184 9.48 12.05 2.06
C GLY A 184 8.05 12.61 1.99
N LEU A 185 7.03 11.75 1.82
CA LEU A 185 5.62 12.16 1.83
C LEU A 185 5.22 12.72 3.20
N ALA A 186 5.52 11.97 4.25
CA ALA A 186 5.18 12.35 5.61
C ALA A 186 5.87 13.66 6.02
N THR A 187 7.09 13.90 5.55
CA THR A 187 7.82 15.15 5.78
C THR A 187 7.09 16.35 5.18
N GLY A 188 6.73 16.26 3.89
CA GLY A 188 6.00 17.34 3.24
C GLY A 188 4.64 17.62 3.89
N VAL A 189 3.85 16.56 4.10
CA VAL A 189 2.50 16.67 4.69
C VAL A 189 2.55 17.19 6.12
N SER A 190 3.42 16.62 6.98
CA SER A 190 3.47 17.01 8.38
C SER A 190 4.01 18.42 8.57
N THR A 191 5.03 18.81 7.80
CA THR A 191 5.59 20.16 7.90
C THR A 191 4.55 21.20 7.49
N LEU A 192 3.87 21.03 6.36
CA LEU A 192 2.84 21.96 5.95
C LEU A 192 1.67 21.99 6.94
N ALA A 193 1.22 20.85 7.44
CA ALA A 193 0.16 20.78 8.43
C ALA A 193 0.52 21.60 9.71
N LYS A 194 1.76 21.46 10.20
CA LYS A 194 2.22 22.20 11.39
C LYS A 194 2.43 23.69 11.12
N LEU A 195 2.82 24.08 9.91
CA LEU A 195 2.92 25.51 9.53
C LEU A 195 1.54 26.17 9.50
N LEU A 196 0.52 25.50 8.98
CA LEU A 196 -0.84 26.04 8.87
C LEU A 196 -1.59 25.98 10.21
N ASN A 197 -1.49 24.88 10.94
CA ASN A 197 -2.12 24.72 12.25
C ASN A 197 -1.38 23.67 13.10
N PRO A 198 -0.59 24.10 14.09
CA PRO A 198 0.18 23.19 14.97
C PRO A 198 -0.67 22.21 15.79
N LYS A 199 -1.98 22.46 15.93
CA LYS A 199 -2.91 21.59 16.68
C LYS A 199 -3.32 20.33 15.90
N ILE A 200 -3.16 20.32 14.58
CA ILE A 200 -3.48 19.17 13.76
C ILE A 200 -2.54 18.03 14.11
N LYS A 201 -3.11 16.85 14.29
CA LYS A 201 -2.36 15.63 14.57
C LYS A 201 -2.00 14.93 13.25
N VAL A 202 -0.70 14.73 13.02
CA VAL A 202 -0.21 13.97 11.87
C VAL A 202 0.37 12.66 12.39
N ILE A 203 -0.27 11.57 11.97
CA ILE A 203 0.07 10.21 12.39
C ILE A 203 0.73 9.50 11.21
N GLY A 204 1.97 9.09 11.38
CA GLY A 204 2.66 8.23 10.45
C GLY A 204 2.15 6.80 10.54
N VAL A 205 2.09 6.08 9.42
CA VAL A 205 1.71 4.67 9.42
C VAL A 205 2.74 3.86 8.65
N GLU A 206 3.31 2.85 9.30
CA GLU A 206 4.28 1.91 8.73
C GLU A 206 3.74 0.48 8.78
N PRO A 207 4.17 -0.40 7.86
CA PRO A 207 3.95 -1.83 8.06
C PRO A 207 4.81 -2.34 9.22
N ALA A 208 4.28 -3.23 10.04
CA ALA A 208 4.99 -3.77 11.20
C ALA A 208 6.32 -4.45 10.79
N GLY A 209 6.33 -5.10 9.62
CA GLY A 209 7.52 -5.73 9.06
C GLY A 209 8.55 -4.77 8.44
N ALA A 210 8.31 -3.44 8.42
CA ALA A 210 9.23 -2.43 7.88
C ALA A 210 9.08 -1.08 8.60
N ASN A 211 9.16 -1.07 9.92
CA ASN A 211 8.92 0.08 10.80
C ASN A 211 10.18 0.90 11.12
N CYS A 212 10.99 1.20 10.10
CA CYS A 212 12.27 1.86 10.29
C CYS A 212 12.17 3.29 10.88
N MET A 213 11.09 4.02 10.58
CA MET A 213 10.87 5.35 11.12
C MET A 213 10.49 5.29 12.60
N GLN A 214 9.57 4.41 13.00
CA GLN A 214 9.18 4.23 14.41
C GLN A 214 10.40 3.87 15.28
N VAL A 215 11.23 2.93 14.82
CA VAL A 215 12.48 2.55 15.51
C VAL A 215 13.45 3.72 15.57
N SER A 216 13.60 4.48 14.49
CA SER A 216 14.48 5.64 14.43
C SER A 216 14.03 6.77 15.39
N LEU A 217 12.73 7.06 15.43
CA LEU A 217 12.16 8.05 16.34
C LEU A 217 12.35 7.65 17.81
N LYS A 218 12.12 6.36 18.12
CA LYS A 218 12.35 5.81 19.46
C LYS A 218 13.83 5.91 19.89
N ASN A 219 14.75 5.71 18.95
CA ASN A 219 16.18 5.79 19.19
C ASN A 219 16.73 7.24 19.14
N GLY A 220 15.94 8.21 18.69
CA GLY A 220 16.35 9.60 18.49
C GLY A 220 17.35 9.82 17.34
N LYS A 221 17.59 8.81 16.50
CA LYS A 221 18.52 8.84 15.36
C LYS A 221 18.09 7.90 14.26
N VAL A 222 18.48 8.20 13.03
CA VAL A 222 18.29 7.29 11.88
C VAL A 222 18.87 5.91 12.19
N THR A 223 18.03 4.90 12.10
CA THR A 223 18.37 3.51 12.43
C THR A 223 17.98 2.61 11.26
N THR A 224 18.91 1.78 10.82
CA THR A 224 18.70 0.79 9.77
C THR A 224 18.15 -0.51 10.36
N LEU A 225 17.05 -1.01 9.81
CA LEU A 225 16.52 -2.32 10.18
C LEU A 225 17.40 -3.45 9.62
N PRO A 226 17.61 -4.53 10.36
CA PRO A 226 18.38 -5.67 9.88
C PRO A 226 17.67 -6.42 8.72
N LYS A 227 16.34 -6.44 8.74
CA LYS A 227 15.48 -7.13 7.78
C LYS A 227 14.18 -6.38 7.59
N VAL A 228 13.62 -6.47 6.39
CA VAL A 228 12.26 -6.00 6.05
C VAL A 228 11.47 -7.20 5.53
N ASN A 229 10.23 -7.32 5.96
CA ASN A 229 9.31 -8.37 5.50
C ASN A 229 7.87 -7.86 5.57
N THR A 230 7.30 -7.44 4.44
CA THR A 230 5.92 -6.96 4.35
C THR A 230 5.43 -7.04 2.90
N ILE A 231 4.13 -7.19 2.72
CA ILE A 231 3.47 -7.08 1.40
C ILE A 231 3.34 -5.64 0.90
N ALA A 232 3.59 -4.64 1.75
CA ALA A 232 3.54 -3.22 1.41
C ALA A 232 4.86 -2.76 0.75
N ASP A 233 5.15 -3.25 -0.46
CA ASP A 233 6.40 -3.08 -1.19
C ASP A 233 6.81 -1.61 -1.38
N GLY A 234 5.86 -0.70 -1.62
CA GLY A 234 6.13 0.73 -1.77
C GLY A 234 6.63 1.44 -0.51
N THR A 235 6.48 0.81 0.66
CA THR A 235 6.95 1.30 1.98
C THR A 235 7.96 0.38 2.65
N ALA A 236 8.40 -0.70 1.97
CA ALA A 236 9.38 -1.65 2.48
C ALA A 236 10.81 -1.08 2.46
N VAL A 237 11.08 -0.11 3.33
CA VAL A 237 12.34 0.62 3.42
C VAL A 237 13.09 0.22 4.70
N LYS A 238 14.41 -0.08 4.56
CA LYS A 238 15.25 -0.45 5.71
C LYS A 238 15.71 0.74 6.54
N THR A 239 15.95 1.89 5.88
CA THR A 239 16.57 3.06 6.49
C THR A 239 15.80 4.30 6.08
N PRO A 240 15.30 5.12 7.03
CA PRO A 240 14.66 6.39 6.68
C PRO A 240 15.67 7.38 6.11
N GLY A 241 15.15 8.38 5.38
CA GLY A 241 15.98 9.46 4.86
C GLY A 241 16.63 10.27 5.98
N SER A 242 17.91 10.59 5.85
CA SER A 242 18.69 11.32 6.83
C SER A 242 18.38 12.81 6.84
N LYS A 243 18.13 13.39 5.65
CA LYS A 243 17.80 14.82 5.50
C LYS A 243 16.40 15.15 6.00
N ILE A 244 15.47 14.20 5.85
CA ILE A 244 14.05 14.40 6.21
C ILE A 244 13.75 14.02 7.66
N PHE A 245 14.58 13.19 8.29
CA PHE A 245 14.36 12.68 9.63
C PHE A 245 14.16 13.77 10.71
N PRO A 246 14.96 14.85 10.75
CA PRO A 246 14.77 15.94 11.75
C PRO A 246 13.37 16.59 11.68
N TYR A 247 12.81 16.69 10.47
CA TYR A 247 11.47 17.25 10.27
C TYR A 247 10.39 16.30 10.80
N LEU A 248 10.53 15.01 10.57
CA LEU A 248 9.59 14.01 11.07
C LEU A 248 9.66 13.88 12.59
N GLN A 249 10.85 13.93 13.16
CA GLN A 249 11.04 13.93 14.61
C GLN A 249 10.33 15.13 15.28
N LYS A 250 10.28 16.27 14.59
CA LYS A 250 9.61 17.50 15.10
C LYS A 250 8.10 17.49 14.85
N ASN A 251 7.64 16.99 13.71
CA ASN A 251 6.32 17.28 13.18
C ASN A 251 5.31 16.11 13.28
N LEU A 252 5.79 14.86 13.43
CA LEU A 252 4.89 13.73 13.67
C LEU A 252 4.45 13.72 15.14
N ASP A 253 3.15 13.49 15.34
CA ASP A 253 2.59 13.32 16.68
C ASP A 253 2.68 11.88 17.17
N ASP A 254 2.63 10.91 16.25
CA ASP A 254 2.78 9.47 16.54
C ASP A 254 3.10 8.68 15.27
N VAL A 255 3.52 7.42 15.45
CA VAL A 255 3.68 6.44 14.38
C VAL A 255 3.03 5.12 14.79
N ILE A 256 2.03 4.70 14.00
CA ILE A 256 1.29 3.45 14.16
C ILE A 256 1.87 2.41 13.20
N THR A 257 1.98 1.15 13.65
CA THR A 257 2.31 0.01 12.79
C THR A 257 1.08 -0.84 12.50
N VAL A 258 1.05 -1.43 11.30
CA VAL A 258 -0.06 -2.25 10.80
C VAL A 258 0.49 -3.59 10.32
N GLU A 259 -0.20 -4.69 10.67
CA GLU A 259 0.16 -6.03 10.20
C GLU A 259 -0.31 -6.24 8.75
N ASP A 260 0.34 -7.16 8.04
CA ASP A 260 0.02 -7.45 6.64
C ASP A 260 -1.41 -7.99 6.45
N GLU A 261 -1.92 -8.75 7.42
CA GLU A 261 -3.31 -9.23 7.43
C GLU A 261 -4.33 -8.08 7.47
N ASP A 262 -4.04 -7.00 8.20
CA ASP A 262 -4.92 -5.81 8.23
C ASP A 262 -4.96 -5.10 6.88
N LEU A 263 -3.86 -5.12 6.11
CA LEU A 263 -3.82 -4.58 4.75
C LEU A 263 -4.69 -5.40 3.80
N VAL A 264 -4.64 -6.72 3.92
CA VAL A 264 -5.47 -7.64 3.13
C VAL A 264 -6.97 -7.38 3.41
N VAL A 265 -7.34 -7.21 4.67
CA VAL A 265 -8.72 -6.86 5.06
C VAL A 265 -9.11 -5.48 4.54
N ALA A 266 -8.23 -4.48 4.68
CA ALA A 266 -8.46 -3.11 4.20
C ALA A 266 -8.64 -3.06 2.67
N PHE A 267 -7.95 -3.93 1.92
CA PHE A 267 -8.14 -4.04 0.47
C PHE A 267 -9.57 -4.40 0.11
N LEU A 268 -10.15 -5.43 0.76
CA LEU A 268 -11.56 -5.80 0.54
C LEU A 268 -12.51 -4.66 0.93
N ASP A 269 -12.26 -3.97 2.07
CA ASP A 269 -13.06 -2.82 2.47
C ASP A 269 -13.07 -1.73 1.40
N MET A 270 -11.93 -1.44 0.79
CA MET A 270 -11.82 -0.46 -0.29
C MET A 270 -12.55 -0.88 -1.56
N VAL A 271 -12.40 -2.15 -1.98
CA VAL A 271 -13.07 -2.66 -3.18
C VAL A 271 -14.58 -2.75 -2.98
N GLU A 272 -15.03 -3.29 -1.85
CA GLU A 272 -16.46 -3.54 -1.59
C GLU A 272 -17.24 -2.26 -1.29
N ASN A 273 -16.66 -1.31 -0.54
CA ASN A 273 -17.39 -0.13 -0.06
C ASN A 273 -17.08 1.15 -0.84
N HIS A 274 -15.87 1.26 -1.43
CA HIS A 274 -15.45 2.47 -2.14
C HIS A 274 -15.24 2.29 -3.65
N LYS A 275 -15.22 1.03 -4.15
CA LYS A 275 -14.96 0.69 -5.55
C LYS A 275 -13.60 1.23 -6.05
N MET A 276 -12.61 1.28 -5.13
CA MET A 276 -11.26 1.77 -5.38
C MET A 276 -10.24 0.67 -5.23
N ILE A 277 -9.31 0.60 -6.19
CA ILE A 277 -8.11 -0.24 -6.09
C ILE A 277 -7.00 0.59 -5.49
N VAL A 278 -6.50 0.16 -4.33
CA VAL A 278 -5.41 0.80 -3.59
C VAL A 278 -4.34 -0.26 -3.34
N GLU A 279 -3.08 0.06 -3.63
CA GLU A 279 -1.96 -0.84 -3.35
C GLU A 279 -1.70 -1.01 -1.85
N ASN A 280 -1.01 -2.08 -1.45
CA ASN A 280 -0.82 -2.41 -0.03
C ASN A 280 -0.20 -1.25 0.78
N SER A 281 0.76 -0.51 0.21
CA SER A 281 1.34 0.67 0.88
C SER A 281 0.35 1.82 1.03
N GLY A 282 -0.60 1.96 0.10
CA GLY A 282 -1.66 2.97 0.17
C GLY A 282 -2.75 2.62 1.18
N LEU A 283 -2.90 1.33 1.52
CA LEU A 283 -3.89 0.82 2.49
C LEU A 283 -3.48 1.04 3.94
N LEU A 284 -2.21 1.30 4.24
CA LEU A 284 -1.70 1.48 5.60
C LEU A 284 -2.57 2.41 6.44
N THR A 285 -2.93 3.56 5.87
CA THR A 285 -3.66 4.59 6.60
C THR A 285 -5.11 4.21 6.91
N VAL A 286 -5.80 3.47 6.05
CA VAL A 286 -7.15 2.98 6.33
C VAL A 286 -7.13 1.80 7.30
N ALA A 287 -6.15 0.91 7.20
CA ALA A 287 -5.97 -0.19 8.15
C ALA A 287 -5.71 0.31 9.58
N ALA A 288 -4.95 1.42 9.71
CA ALA A 288 -4.63 2.03 11.00
C ALA A 288 -5.82 2.76 11.67
N LEU A 289 -6.91 3.07 10.93
CA LEU A 289 -8.05 3.83 11.48
C LEU A 289 -8.64 3.19 12.75
N LYS A 290 -8.67 1.86 12.82
CA LYS A 290 -9.21 1.11 13.97
C LYS A 290 -8.35 1.25 15.24
N GLN A 291 -7.08 1.64 15.09
CA GLN A 291 -6.15 1.81 16.22
C GLN A 291 -6.22 3.20 16.85
N LEU A 292 -6.93 4.16 16.20
CA LEU A 292 -7.12 5.50 16.74
C LEU A 292 -8.17 5.51 17.86
N ASN A 293 -7.74 5.76 19.08
CA ASN A 293 -8.63 5.88 20.24
C ASN A 293 -9.23 7.30 20.35
N VAL A 294 -9.89 7.76 19.28
CA VAL A 294 -10.55 9.08 19.22
C VAL A 294 -11.93 8.96 18.61
N LYS A 295 -12.82 9.89 18.97
CA LYS A 295 -14.21 9.97 18.48
C LYS A 295 -14.51 11.40 18.06
N ASP A 296 -15.50 11.53 17.16
CA ASP A 296 -16.03 12.82 16.67
C ASP A 296 -14.97 13.72 16.00
N LYS A 297 -13.89 13.12 15.48
CA LYS A 297 -12.80 13.81 14.78
C LYS A 297 -12.97 13.76 13.27
N ARG A 298 -12.47 14.81 12.60
CA ARG A 298 -12.32 14.85 11.14
C ARG A 298 -10.94 14.30 10.81
N ILE A 299 -10.92 13.13 10.19
CA ILE A 299 -9.71 12.36 9.90
C ILE A 299 -9.56 12.26 8.39
N VAL A 300 -8.39 12.61 7.87
CA VAL A 300 -8.01 12.37 6.47
C VAL A 300 -7.03 11.22 6.41
N SER A 301 -7.36 10.22 5.61
CA SER A 301 -6.51 9.05 5.30
C SER A 301 -5.96 9.19 3.89
N ILE A 302 -4.64 9.27 3.72
CA ILE A 302 -4.00 9.43 2.41
C ILE A 302 -3.80 8.05 1.78
N LEU A 303 -4.48 7.78 0.66
CA LEU A 303 -4.32 6.60 -0.17
C LEU A 303 -3.20 6.85 -1.17
N SER A 304 -1.97 6.52 -0.82
CA SER A 304 -0.76 7.01 -1.51
C SER A 304 -0.56 6.50 -2.94
N GLY A 305 -1.13 5.34 -3.30
CA GLY A 305 -1.01 4.75 -4.63
C GLY A 305 -1.93 3.57 -4.85
N GLY A 306 -2.07 3.14 -6.12
CA GLY A 306 -2.92 2.03 -6.56
C GLY A 306 -2.25 1.12 -7.59
N ASN A 307 -0.94 1.19 -7.77
CA ASN A 307 -0.20 0.44 -8.78
C ASN A 307 0.04 -1.03 -8.37
N MET A 308 -1.05 -1.77 -8.20
CA MET A 308 -1.04 -3.21 -7.93
C MET A 308 -1.17 -3.99 -9.23
N ASP A 309 -0.44 -5.09 -9.38
CA ASP A 309 -0.65 -6.01 -10.50
C ASP A 309 -1.84 -6.95 -10.24
N VAL A 310 -2.41 -7.47 -11.33
CA VAL A 310 -3.64 -8.28 -11.26
C VAL A 310 -3.43 -9.61 -10.53
N ILE A 311 -2.23 -10.20 -10.59
CA ILE A 311 -1.91 -11.47 -9.90
C ILE A 311 -1.86 -11.22 -8.39
N THR A 312 -1.15 -10.17 -7.96
CA THR A 312 -1.12 -9.74 -6.55
C THR A 312 -2.53 -9.43 -6.05
N MET A 313 -3.33 -8.69 -6.85
CA MET A 313 -4.71 -8.38 -6.52
C MET A 313 -5.55 -9.65 -6.30
N SER A 314 -5.45 -10.63 -7.21
CA SER A 314 -6.15 -11.91 -7.08
C SER A 314 -5.77 -12.62 -5.78
N SER A 315 -4.47 -12.66 -5.45
CA SER A 315 -3.98 -13.29 -4.22
C SER A 315 -4.48 -12.57 -2.96
N VAL A 316 -4.48 -11.24 -2.96
CA VAL A 316 -4.97 -10.44 -1.82
C VAL A 316 -6.48 -10.64 -1.63
N VAL A 317 -7.27 -10.67 -2.71
CA VAL A 317 -8.72 -10.95 -2.65
C VAL A 317 -8.97 -12.32 -2.04
N GLN A 318 -8.29 -13.37 -2.53
CA GLN A 318 -8.46 -14.73 -2.01
C GLN A 318 -8.11 -14.81 -0.52
N GLN A 319 -6.97 -14.27 -0.12
CA GLN A 319 -6.56 -14.23 1.28
C GLN A 319 -7.56 -13.44 2.15
N GLY A 320 -8.05 -12.32 1.68
CA GLY A 320 -9.04 -11.52 2.40
C GLY A 320 -10.38 -12.24 2.60
N LEU A 321 -10.84 -13.00 1.60
CA LEU A 321 -12.04 -13.83 1.74
C LEU A 321 -11.85 -14.95 2.77
N ILE A 322 -10.64 -15.53 2.83
CA ILE A 322 -10.29 -16.53 3.85
C ILE A 322 -10.24 -15.89 5.24
N LEU A 323 -9.54 -14.75 5.40
CA LEU A 323 -9.44 -14.05 6.70
C LEU A 323 -10.80 -13.60 7.26
N ARG A 324 -11.79 -13.40 6.39
CA ARG A 324 -13.17 -13.07 6.77
C ARG A 324 -14.09 -14.27 6.88
N ASP A 325 -13.55 -15.48 6.85
CA ASP A 325 -14.34 -16.73 6.88
C ASP A 325 -15.43 -16.81 5.78
N ARG A 326 -15.25 -16.05 4.69
CA ARG A 326 -16.15 -16.11 3.53
C ARG A 326 -15.81 -17.29 2.61
N ILE A 327 -14.57 -17.75 2.67
CA ILE A 327 -14.11 -18.98 2.02
C ILE A 327 -13.30 -19.77 3.03
N PHE A 328 -13.63 -21.04 3.20
CA PHE A 328 -12.90 -21.95 4.08
C PHE A 328 -12.94 -23.37 3.53
N THR A 329 -12.00 -24.21 3.96
CA THR A 329 -11.96 -25.63 3.56
C THR A 329 -12.08 -26.51 4.78
N VAL A 330 -12.97 -27.50 4.70
CA VAL A 330 -13.09 -28.58 5.69
C VAL A 330 -12.65 -29.89 5.07
N SER A 331 -11.96 -30.72 5.84
CA SER A 331 -11.69 -32.12 5.56
C SER A 331 -12.63 -32.99 6.43
N VAL A 332 -13.38 -33.85 5.77
CA VAL A 332 -14.31 -34.80 6.43
C VAL A 332 -13.92 -36.19 6.01
N LEU A 333 -13.79 -37.09 7.02
CA LEU A 333 -13.61 -38.53 6.76
C LEU A 333 -14.97 -39.21 6.62
N LEU A 334 -15.16 -39.89 5.51
CA LEU A 334 -16.40 -40.55 5.13
C LEU A 334 -16.19 -42.07 5.05
N PRO A 335 -17.23 -42.91 5.38
CA PRO A 335 -17.27 -44.30 4.93
C PRO A 335 -17.25 -44.37 3.39
N ASP A 336 -16.49 -45.31 2.82
CA ASP A 336 -16.48 -45.53 1.35
C ASP A 336 -17.77 -46.28 0.94
N LYS A 337 -18.86 -45.52 0.85
CA LYS A 337 -20.20 -46.05 0.48
C LYS A 337 -20.88 -45.13 -0.52
N PRO A 338 -21.63 -45.68 -1.50
CA PRO A 338 -22.48 -44.88 -2.36
C PRO A 338 -23.46 -44.00 -1.57
N GLY A 339 -23.59 -42.74 -1.95
CA GLY A 339 -24.53 -41.77 -1.35
C GLY A 339 -23.94 -40.87 -0.26
N GLU A 340 -22.78 -41.16 0.32
CA GLU A 340 -22.19 -40.33 1.39
C GLU A 340 -21.87 -38.91 0.90
N LEU A 341 -21.34 -38.75 -0.31
CA LEU A 341 -21.12 -37.45 -0.90
C LEU A 341 -22.42 -36.63 -1.04
N CYS A 342 -23.52 -37.29 -1.50
CA CYS A 342 -24.82 -36.62 -1.62
C CYS A 342 -25.34 -36.18 -0.25
N ARG A 343 -25.14 -37.02 0.78
CA ARG A 343 -25.56 -36.72 2.16
C ARG A 343 -24.82 -35.48 2.69
N VAL A 344 -23.50 -35.46 2.61
CA VAL A 344 -22.68 -34.29 3.05
C VAL A 344 -23.06 -33.03 2.31
N SER A 345 -23.19 -33.11 0.98
CA SER A 345 -23.60 -31.96 0.17
C SER A 345 -25.01 -31.48 0.51
N GLY A 346 -25.93 -32.39 0.82
CA GLY A 346 -27.28 -32.05 1.27
C GLY A 346 -27.32 -31.34 2.61
N ILE A 347 -26.47 -31.74 3.58
CA ILE A 347 -26.34 -31.06 4.89
C ILE A 347 -25.84 -29.61 4.67
N ILE A 348 -24.79 -29.44 3.87
CA ILE A 348 -24.23 -28.13 3.57
C ILE A 348 -25.26 -27.24 2.90
N ALA A 349 -25.96 -27.76 1.90
CA ALA A 349 -27.03 -27.04 1.18
C ALA A 349 -28.20 -26.67 2.11
N GLY A 350 -28.52 -27.54 3.09
CA GLY A 350 -29.58 -27.31 4.08
C GLY A 350 -29.36 -26.09 4.97
N VAL A 351 -28.13 -25.65 5.12
CA VAL A 351 -27.74 -24.44 5.83
C VAL A 351 -27.20 -23.34 4.88
N ASN A 352 -27.57 -23.35 3.61
CA ASN A 352 -27.17 -22.40 2.59
C ASN A 352 -25.64 -22.31 2.32
N GLY A 353 -24.87 -23.32 2.68
CA GLY A 353 -23.46 -23.41 2.31
C GLY A 353 -23.29 -23.69 0.82
N ASN A 354 -22.42 -22.93 0.15
CA ASN A 354 -22.14 -23.13 -1.28
C ASN A 354 -20.78 -23.82 -1.47
N VAL A 355 -20.77 -24.92 -2.24
CA VAL A 355 -19.54 -25.69 -2.51
C VAL A 355 -18.83 -25.06 -3.72
N ILE A 356 -17.61 -24.54 -3.50
CA ILE A 356 -16.77 -23.98 -4.58
C ILE A 356 -15.88 -25.05 -5.19
N LYS A 357 -15.30 -25.92 -4.37
CA LYS A 357 -14.37 -26.96 -4.81
C LYS A 357 -14.54 -28.21 -3.96
N LEU A 358 -14.39 -29.35 -4.59
CA LEU A 358 -14.53 -30.64 -3.92
C LEU A 358 -13.41 -31.56 -4.38
N GLU A 359 -12.69 -32.15 -3.43
CA GLU A 359 -11.64 -33.13 -3.66
C GLU A 359 -11.98 -34.41 -2.91
N HIS A 360 -12.17 -35.49 -3.63
CA HIS A 360 -12.49 -36.82 -3.08
C HIS A 360 -11.28 -37.73 -3.19
N ASN A 361 -10.62 -37.99 -2.08
CA ASN A 361 -9.39 -38.79 -2.00
C ASN A 361 -9.62 -40.15 -1.38
N GLN A 362 -9.61 -41.21 -2.19
CA GLN A 362 -9.81 -42.58 -1.80
C GLN A 362 -8.54 -43.28 -1.30
N PHE A 363 -7.37 -42.67 -1.41
CA PHE A 363 -6.08 -43.28 -1.11
C PHE A 363 -5.44 -42.82 0.21
N VAL A 364 -6.23 -42.21 1.12
CA VAL A 364 -5.73 -41.70 2.41
C VAL A 364 -5.46 -42.84 3.41
N SER A 365 -6.13 -43.97 3.28
CA SER A 365 -5.96 -45.15 4.17
C SER A 365 -5.81 -46.43 3.35
N ILE A 366 -4.93 -47.35 3.83
CA ILE A 366 -4.80 -48.70 3.27
C ILE A 366 -6.09 -49.51 3.54
N ASN A 367 -6.81 -49.21 4.62
CA ASN A 367 -8.08 -49.82 4.93
C ASN A 367 -9.24 -49.00 4.34
N ARG A 368 -9.61 -49.29 3.09
CA ARG A 368 -10.70 -48.62 2.34
C ARG A 368 -12.06 -48.66 3.04
N SER A 369 -12.31 -49.67 3.89
CA SER A 369 -13.57 -49.76 4.61
C SER A 369 -13.71 -48.75 5.77
N ALA A 370 -12.61 -48.04 6.12
CA ALA A 370 -12.58 -47.20 7.30
C ALA A 370 -12.72 -45.70 7.00
N ALA A 371 -12.15 -45.17 5.91
CA ALA A 371 -12.29 -43.74 5.63
C ALA A 371 -11.81 -43.30 4.21
N VAL A 372 -12.61 -42.48 3.56
CA VAL A 372 -12.26 -41.65 2.40
C VAL A 372 -12.22 -40.20 2.86
N GLU A 373 -11.20 -39.45 2.47
CA GLU A 373 -11.14 -38.01 2.76
C GLU A 373 -11.91 -37.22 1.71
N LEU A 374 -12.85 -36.40 2.16
CA LEU A 374 -13.54 -35.42 1.36
C LEU A 374 -13.10 -34.03 1.79
N ARG A 375 -12.35 -33.31 0.95
CA ARG A 375 -12.01 -31.91 1.17
C ARG A 375 -12.99 -31.02 0.43
N ILE A 376 -13.66 -30.13 1.16
CA ILE A 376 -14.70 -29.27 0.61
C ILE A 376 -14.31 -27.84 0.88
N THR A 377 -14.11 -27.05 -0.19
CA THR A 377 -13.97 -25.60 -0.09
C THR A 377 -15.34 -24.98 -0.24
N LEU A 378 -15.71 -24.17 0.73
CA LEU A 378 -17.04 -23.62 0.92
C LEU A 378 -17.01 -22.10 0.90
N GLU A 379 -18.06 -21.52 0.35
CA GLU A 379 -18.39 -20.11 0.50
C GLU A 379 -19.41 -19.96 1.63
N ALA A 380 -19.16 -18.97 2.50
CA ALA A 380 -20.04 -18.61 3.62
C ALA A 380 -20.23 -17.09 3.71
N PHE A 381 -21.21 -16.66 4.50
CA PHE A 381 -21.47 -15.23 4.75
C PHE A 381 -20.56 -14.62 5.84
N GLY A 382 -19.62 -15.39 6.36
CA GLY A 382 -18.69 -15.00 7.41
C GLY A 382 -18.63 -16.03 8.54
N THR A 383 -18.02 -15.65 9.66
CA THR A 383 -17.67 -16.55 10.78
C THR A 383 -18.88 -17.28 11.36
N GLU A 384 -20.00 -16.60 11.57
CA GLU A 384 -21.22 -17.21 12.14
C GLU A 384 -21.75 -18.31 11.22
N HIS A 385 -21.89 -18.03 9.93
CA HIS A 385 -22.36 -19.00 8.94
C HIS A 385 -21.37 -20.17 8.75
N LYS A 386 -20.04 -19.90 8.75
CA LYS A 386 -19.03 -20.96 8.76
C LYS A 386 -19.25 -21.92 9.95
N ASN A 387 -19.45 -21.38 11.14
CA ASN A 387 -19.68 -22.18 12.35
C ASN A 387 -21.01 -22.98 12.28
N GLU A 388 -22.05 -22.40 11.70
CA GLU A 388 -23.32 -23.09 11.45
C GLU A 388 -23.13 -24.29 10.51
N ILE A 389 -22.39 -24.14 9.43
CA ILE A 389 -22.08 -25.22 8.49
C ILE A 389 -21.31 -26.36 9.21
N ILE A 390 -20.29 -25.99 9.98
CA ILE A 390 -19.50 -26.98 10.76
C ILE A 390 -20.39 -27.72 11.75
N ALA A 391 -21.21 -27.00 12.53
CA ALA A 391 -22.13 -27.59 13.49
C ALA A 391 -23.18 -28.51 12.85
N ALA A 392 -23.68 -28.17 11.67
CA ALA A 392 -24.62 -29.01 10.92
C ALA A 392 -23.99 -30.35 10.52
N LEU A 393 -22.73 -30.36 10.10
CA LEU A 393 -21.97 -31.58 9.78
C LEU A 393 -21.72 -32.41 11.05
N GLU A 394 -21.34 -31.78 12.15
CA GLU A 394 -21.11 -32.45 13.45
C GLU A 394 -22.38 -33.11 14.00
N LYS A 395 -23.53 -32.45 13.90
CA LYS A 395 -24.84 -32.96 14.32
C LYS A 395 -25.23 -34.25 13.61
N GLU A 396 -24.81 -34.39 12.34
CA GLU A 396 -25.06 -35.60 11.56
C GLU A 396 -23.97 -36.68 11.72
N GLY A 397 -23.06 -36.49 12.72
CA GLY A 397 -22.04 -37.44 13.11
C GLY A 397 -20.72 -37.38 12.33
N TYR A 398 -20.53 -36.38 11.50
CA TYR A 398 -19.25 -36.13 10.83
C TYR A 398 -18.29 -35.37 11.75
N GLN A 399 -16.99 -35.50 11.47
CA GLN A 399 -15.94 -34.76 12.21
C GLN A 399 -15.18 -33.84 11.26
N PRO A 400 -15.73 -32.66 10.90
CA PRO A 400 -15.07 -31.73 10.00
C PRO A 400 -13.84 -31.13 10.67
N LYS A 401 -12.71 -31.13 9.95
CA LYS A 401 -11.47 -30.45 10.37
C LYS A 401 -11.20 -29.31 9.44
N LEU A 402 -11.00 -28.10 9.98
CA LEU A 402 -10.53 -26.97 9.19
C LEU A 402 -9.13 -27.28 8.65
N VAL A 403 -8.94 -27.11 7.36
CA VAL A 403 -7.67 -27.27 6.67
C VAL A 403 -7.36 -26.01 5.86
N ARG A 404 -6.11 -25.83 5.49
CA ARG A 404 -5.72 -24.67 4.66
C ARG A 404 -6.50 -24.70 3.35
N ALA A 405 -7.16 -23.60 3.04
CA ALA A 405 -7.86 -23.46 1.77
C ALA A 405 -6.84 -23.44 0.60
N ASN A 406 -7.04 -24.33 -0.37
CA ASN A 406 -6.34 -24.36 -1.65
C ASN A 406 -7.37 -23.97 -2.71
N ILE A 407 -7.40 -22.65 -3.03
CA ILE A 407 -8.32 -22.10 -4.01
C ILE A 407 -7.62 -21.98 -5.36
#